data_99268420c5e1b36044b76492369a5d40
#
_entry.id   99268420c5e1b36044b76492369a5d40
#
_cell.length_a   1.000
_cell.length_b   1.000
_cell.length_c   1.000
_cell.angle_alpha   90.00
_cell.angle_beta   90.00
_cell.angle_gamma   90.00
#
_symmetry.space_group_name_H-M   'P 1'
#
loop_
_entity.id
_entity.type
_entity.pdbx_description
1 polymer ?
#
loop_
_entity_poly.entity_id
_entity_poly.type
_entity_poly.pdbx_seq_one_letter_code
_entity_poly.pdbx_strand_id
1 'polypeptide(L)'
;GADNVAMGSCALDSNTTGCRNTAVGFSALCANTTGGFNTALGRLSMRDNTTASRNTAVGYNSLLNNTTGECNIAVGQSALTSNTTANNNTAVGYDSLCANTTGACNVAVGKDALCANTTANHNTAIGHEALNKNTTGCYNQAVGSFALGCNTTGCQNIAIGMSALAVNTTGRCNTAVGRIALLNNTTANNNTAVGFSSLCANTTGTCNVAVGKDALCANTTASDNTAVGFCALAKNTTAVGNTAMG
;
A
#
# COMPACT_ATOMS: atom_id res chain seq x y z
N GLY A 1 -5.74 -4.35 -35.64
CA GLY A 1 -4.92 -3.28 -35.03
C GLY A 1 -3.53 -3.24 -35.61
N ALA A 2 -2.91 -2.07 -35.64
CA ALA A 2 -1.57 -1.88 -36.17
C ALA A 2 -0.49 -1.86 -35.06
N ASP A 3 0.76 -2.08 -35.46
CA ASP A 3 1.94 -1.93 -34.60
C ASP A 3 1.94 -2.83 -33.33
N ASN A 4 1.41 -4.03 -33.44
CA ASN A 4 1.39 -4.99 -32.34
C ASN A 4 2.56 -6.01 -32.45
N VAL A 5 3.11 -6.41 -31.32
CA VAL A 5 4.07 -7.53 -31.22
C VAL A 5 3.43 -8.64 -30.40
N ALA A 6 3.33 -9.85 -30.95
CA ALA A 6 2.82 -11.02 -30.27
C ALA A 6 3.79 -12.20 -30.40
N MET A 7 4.20 -12.80 -29.27
CA MET A 7 5.07 -13.97 -29.23
C MET A 7 4.58 -14.94 -28.15
N GLY A 8 4.16 -16.11 -28.54
CA GLY A 8 3.64 -17.14 -27.63
C GLY A 8 2.28 -17.66 -28.09
N SER A 9 1.94 -18.89 -27.66
CA SER A 9 0.63 -19.48 -27.95
C SER A 9 -0.48 -18.64 -27.32
N CYS A 10 -1.52 -18.30 -28.10
CA CYS A 10 -2.66 -17.45 -27.72
C CYS A 10 -2.28 -16.02 -27.26
N ALA A 11 -1.08 -15.51 -27.63
CA ALA A 11 -0.76 -14.11 -27.38
C ALA A 11 -1.54 -13.20 -28.33
N LEU A 12 -2.29 -12.19 -27.80
CA LEU A 12 -3.17 -11.28 -28.57
C LEU A 12 -4.19 -11.98 -29.48
N ASP A 13 -4.65 -13.17 -29.12
CA ASP A 13 -5.48 -14.02 -29.96
C ASP A 13 -6.82 -13.35 -30.36
N SER A 14 -7.46 -12.66 -29.44
CA SER A 14 -8.77 -12.00 -29.67
C SER A 14 -8.67 -10.55 -30.17
N ASN A 15 -7.47 -10.04 -30.46
CA ASN A 15 -7.28 -8.63 -30.80
C ASN A 15 -7.90 -8.25 -32.14
N THR A 16 -8.83 -7.32 -32.14
CA THR A 16 -9.51 -6.83 -33.36
C THR A 16 -8.94 -5.49 -33.85
N THR A 17 -9.10 -4.43 -33.07
CA THR A 17 -8.67 -3.07 -33.44
C THR A 17 -7.59 -2.49 -32.54
N GLY A 18 -7.27 -3.13 -31.41
CA GLY A 18 -6.23 -2.67 -30.49
C GLY A 18 -4.87 -2.52 -31.18
N CYS A 19 -4.18 -1.42 -30.91
CA CYS A 19 -2.92 -1.08 -31.55
C CYS A 19 -1.80 -0.83 -30.53
N ARG A 20 -0.55 -0.96 -30.99
CA ARG A 20 0.66 -0.67 -30.18
C ARG A 20 0.72 -1.49 -28.88
N ASN A 21 0.32 -2.75 -28.95
CA ASN A 21 0.42 -3.69 -27.85
C ASN A 21 1.66 -4.58 -28.02
N THR A 22 2.31 -4.90 -26.94
CA THR A 22 3.38 -5.91 -26.89
C THR A 22 2.93 -7.04 -25.97
N ALA A 23 2.80 -8.26 -26.50
CA ALA A 23 2.39 -9.45 -25.76
C ALA A 23 3.40 -10.58 -25.97
N VAL A 24 4.14 -10.92 -24.95
CA VAL A 24 5.15 -12.00 -25.00
C VAL A 24 4.89 -12.98 -23.86
N GLY A 25 4.51 -14.20 -24.22
CA GLY A 25 4.21 -15.27 -23.27
C GLY A 25 2.94 -16.03 -23.63
N PHE A 26 2.77 -17.24 -23.08
CA PHE A 26 1.54 -18.03 -23.24
C PHE A 26 0.34 -17.27 -22.73
N SER A 27 -0.68 -17.05 -23.57
CA SER A 27 -1.91 -16.30 -23.31
C SER A 27 -1.68 -14.87 -22.77
N ALA A 28 -0.59 -14.21 -23.11
CA ALA A 28 -0.39 -12.80 -22.80
C ALA A 28 -1.39 -11.96 -23.63
N LEU A 29 -2.16 -11.05 -22.97
CA LEU A 29 -3.21 -10.22 -23.61
C LEU A 29 -4.20 -11.03 -24.46
N CYS A 30 -4.49 -12.25 -24.10
CA CYS A 30 -5.26 -13.18 -24.94
C CYS A 30 -6.68 -12.65 -25.27
N ALA A 31 -7.40 -12.09 -24.28
CA ALA A 31 -8.77 -11.60 -24.44
C ALA A 31 -8.86 -10.15 -24.95
N ASN A 32 -7.74 -9.49 -25.24
CA ASN A 32 -7.75 -8.09 -25.68
C ASN A 32 -8.49 -7.93 -27.02
N THR A 33 -9.44 -7.01 -27.10
CA THR A 33 -10.17 -6.72 -28.33
C THR A 33 -9.81 -5.36 -28.94
N THR A 34 -9.96 -4.29 -28.18
CA THR A 34 -9.75 -2.91 -28.65
C THR A 34 -8.72 -2.12 -27.84
N GLY A 35 -8.27 -2.66 -26.70
CA GLY A 35 -7.27 -2.00 -25.83
C GLY A 35 -5.96 -1.77 -26.57
N GLY A 36 -5.35 -0.58 -26.36
CA GLY A 36 -4.11 -0.19 -27.01
C GLY A 36 -3.01 0.26 -26.03
N PHE A 37 -1.77 0.30 -26.51
CA PHE A 37 -0.63 0.75 -25.74
C PHE A 37 -0.34 -0.12 -24.49
N ASN A 38 -0.65 -1.40 -24.52
CA ASN A 38 -0.40 -2.30 -23.42
C ASN A 38 0.92 -3.08 -23.62
N THR A 39 1.64 -3.31 -22.54
CA THR A 39 2.82 -4.18 -22.51
C THR A 39 2.57 -5.35 -21.57
N ALA A 40 2.48 -6.56 -22.09
CA ALA A 40 2.28 -7.78 -21.34
C ALA A 40 3.47 -8.74 -21.59
N LEU A 41 4.29 -8.92 -20.58
CA LEU A 41 5.48 -9.77 -20.68
C LEU A 41 5.44 -10.85 -19.58
N GLY A 42 5.10 -12.07 -19.94
CA GLY A 42 5.00 -13.19 -19.03
C GLY A 42 3.80 -14.09 -19.35
N ARG A 43 3.84 -15.34 -18.85
CA ARG A 43 2.71 -16.27 -18.98
C ARG A 43 1.49 -15.71 -18.26
N LEU A 44 0.35 -15.64 -18.96
CA LEU A 44 -0.95 -15.13 -18.48
C LEU A 44 -0.96 -13.66 -18.03
N SER A 45 0.06 -12.87 -18.38
CA SER A 45 0.07 -11.44 -18.09
C SER A 45 -1.07 -10.73 -18.85
N MET A 46 -1.91 -9.96 -18.15
CA MET A 46 -3.10 -9.28 -18.69
C MET A 46 -4.01 -10.18 -19.51
N ARG A 47 -4.15 -11.47 -19.18
CA ARG A 47 -4.92 -12.44 -19.98
C ARG A 47 -6.33 -11.95 -20.28
N ASP A 48 -7.05 -11.42 -19.28
CA ASP A 48 -8.47 -11.08 -19.34
C ASP A 48 -8.74 -9.61 -19.75
N ASN A 49 -7.69 -8.87 -20.13
CA ASN A 49 -7.82 -7.50 -20.61
C ASN A 49 -8.68 -7.47 -21.88
N THR A 50 -9.73 -6.66 -21.89
CA THR A 50 -10.62 -6.56 -23.06
C THR A 50 -10.45 -5.25 -23.81
N THR A 51 -10.70 -4.13 -23.16
CA THR A 51 -10.68 -2.79 -23.77
C THR A 51 -9.70 -1.83 -23.11
N ALA A 52 -9.10 -2.23 -21.99
CA ALA A 52 -8.22 -1.36 -21.22
C ALA A 52 -6.92 -1.03 -21.95
N SER A 53 -6.43 0.19 -21.74
CA SER A 53 -5.28 0.75 -22.43
C SER A 53 -4.20 1.25 -21.46
N ARG A 54 -2.97 1.40 -21.96
CA ARG A 54 -1.85 2.01 -21.23
C ARG A 54 -1.45 1.25 -19.98
N ASN A 55 -1.58 -0.07 -19.98
CA ASN A 55 -1.15 -0.91 -18.86
C ASN A 55 0.20 -1.56 -19.15
N THR A 56 1.00 -1.74 -18.12
CA THR A 56 2.25 -2.50 -18.16
C THR A 56 2.18 -3.66 -17.17
N ALA A 57 2.32 -4.89 -17.66
CA ALA A 57 2.32 -6.09 -16.85
C ALA A 57 3.53 -6.97 -17.19
N VAL A 58 4.40 -7.16 -16.21
CA VAL A 58 5.62 -7.97 -16.37
C VAL A 58 5.69 -9.02 -15.25
N GLY A 59 5.56 -10.27 -15.61
CA GLY A 59 5.60 -11.40 -14.67
C GLY A 59 4.47 -12.40 -14.89
N TYR A 60 4.57 -13.56 -14.25
CA TYR A 60 3.52 -14.59 -14.26
C TYR A 60 2.27 -14.07 -13.53
N ASN A 61 1.10 -14.15 -14.17
CA ASN A 61 -0.19 -13.68 -13.66
C ASN A 61 -0.23 -12.18 -13.29
N SER A 62 0.70 -11.36 -13.74
CA SER A 62 0.63 -9.92 -13.49
C SER A 62 -0.57 -9.31 -14.20
N LEU A 63 -1.38 -8.53 -13.46
CA LEU A 63 -2.61 -7.88 -13.95
C LEU A 63 -3.59 -8.84 -14.67
N LEU A 64 -3.66 -10.09 -14.21
CA LEU A 64 -4.33 -11.20 -14.89
C LEU A 64 -5.81 -10.91 -15.22
N ASN A 65 -6.59 -10.49 -14.21
CA ASN A 65 -8.05 -10.36 -14.29
C ASN A 65 -8.51 -8.95 -14.71
N ASN A 66 -7.60 -8.09 -15.14
CA ASN A 66 -7.95 -6.74 -15.57
C ASN A 66 -8.83 -6.78 -16.81
N THR A 67 -9.96 -6.09 -16.79
CA THR A 67 -10.85 -6.01 -17.94
C THR A 67 -10.84 -4.63 -18.59
N THR A 68 -11.12 -3.60 -17.81
CA THR A 68 -11.25 -2.21 -18.28
C THR A 68 -10.38 -1.20 -17.52
N GLY A 69 -9.61 -1.63 -16.51
CA GLY A 69 -8.73 -0.75 -15.73
C GLY A 69 -7.55 -0.24 -16.55
N GLU A 70 -7.35 1.07 -16.58
CA GLU A 70 -6.33 1.73 -17.40
C GLU A 70 -5.16 2.27 -16.57
N CYS A 71 -4.04 2.52 -17.24
CA CYS A 71 -2.87 3.18 -16.65
C CYS A 71 -2.30 2.47 -15.41
N ASN A 72 -2.35 1.15 -15.36
CA ASN A 72 -1.79 0.36 -14.27
C ASN A 72 -0.41 -0.18 -14.62
N ILE A 73 0.46 -0.24 -13.63
CA ILE A 73 1.79 -0.85 -13.70
C ILE A 73 1.83 -2.03 -12.73
N ALA A 74 2.06 -3.24 -13.24
CA ALA A 74 2.18 -4.47 -12.47
C ALA A 74 3.48 -5.20 -12.84
N VAL A 75 4.48 -5.17 -11.98
CA VAL A 75 5.77 -5.81 -12.19
C VAL A 75 6.06 -6.79 -11.06
N GLY A 76 6.06 -8.05 -11.37
CA GLY A 76 6.24 -9.14 -10.40
C GLY A 76 5.20 -10.24 -10.60
N GLN A 77 5.50 -11.45 -10.08
CA GLN A 77 4.52 -12.53 -10.07
C GLN A 77 3.29 -12.11 -9.26
N SER A 78 2.11 -12.27 -9.82
CA SER A 78 0.80 -11.97 -9.24
C SER A 78 0.59 -10.52 -8.80
N ALA A 79 1.42 -9.57 -9.25
CA ALA A 79 1.18 -8.14 -8.99
C ALA A 79 -0.15 -7.73 -9.64
N LEU A 80 -1.05 -7.06 -8.87
CA LEU A 80 -2.39 -6.64 -9.31
C LEU A 80 -3.25 -7.75 -9.93
N THR A 81 -3.06 -8.99 -9.53
CA THR A 81 -3.75 -10.14 -10.14
C THR A 81 -5.27 -9.98 -10.18
N SER A 82 -5.89 -9.50 -9.11
CA SER A 82 -7.36 -9.41 -8.97
C SER A 82 -7.96 -8.10 -9.50
N ASN A 83 -7.14 -7.17 -10.00
CA ASN A 83 -7.62 -5.90 -10.53
C ASN A 83 -8.61 -6.13 -11.67
N THR A 84 -9.77 -5.51 -11.63
CA THR A 84 -10.77 -5.64 -12.70
C THR A 84 -10.97 -4.33 -13.46
N THR A 85 -11.32 -3.27 -12.76
CA THR A 85 -11.69 -1.98 -13.36
C THR A 85 -10.92 -0.79 -12.81
N ALA A 86 -10.06 -1.00 -11.79
CA ALA A 86 -9.35 0.08 -11.15
C ALA A 86 -8.22 0.64 -12.01
N ASN A 87 -8.01 1.97 -11.89
CA ASN A 87 -7.05 2.71 -12.69
C ASN A 87 -5.90 3.27 -11.85
N ASN A 88 -4.80 3.61 -12.51
CA ASN A 88 -3.71 4.38 -11.94
C ASN A 88 -3.02 3.72 -10.75
N ASN A 89 -2.95 2.40 -10.70
CA ASN A 89 -2.23 1.67 -9.65
C ASN A 89 -0.82 1.32 -10.12
N THR A 90 0.14 1.39 -9.21
CA THR A 90 1.51 0.91 -9.40
C THR A 90 1.80 -0.20 -8.40
N ALA A 91 2.08 -1.40 -8.88
CA ALA A 91 2.43 -2.56 -8.08
C ALA A 91 3.74 -3.17 -8.56
N VAL A 92 4.76 -3.16 -7.73
CA VAL A 92 6.08 -3.71 -8.03
C VAL A 92 6.50 -4.65 -6.91
N GLY A 93 6.57 -5.94 -7.19
CA GLY A 93 6.93 -6.97 -6.24
C GLY A 93 6.02 -8.20 -6.32
N TYR A 94 6.46 -9.30 -5.71
CA TYR A 94 5.66 -10.52 -5.56
C TYR A 94 4.40 -10.24 -4.73
N ASP A 95 3.22 -10.61 -5.23
CA ASP A 95 1.90 -10.40 -4.61
C ASP A 95 1.60 -8.95 -4.16
N SER A 96 2.25 -7.95 -4.75
CA SER A 96 1.91 -6.55 -4.48
C SER A 96 0.53 -6.20 -5.02
N LEU A 97 -0.34 -5.58 -4.18
CA LEU A 97 -1.74 -5.25 -4.52
C LEU A 97 -2.54 -6.44 -5.09
N CYS A 98 -2.23 -7.67 -4.70
CA CYS A 98 -2.78 -8.86 -5.37
C CYS A 98 -4.30 -9.01 -5.23
N ALA A 99 -4.91 -8.57 -4.11
CA ALA A 99 -6.35 -8.66 -3.88
C ALA A 99 -7.14 -7.42 -4.36
N ASN A 100 -6.48 -6.40 -4.91
CA ASN A 100 -7.13 -5.18 -5.34
C ASN A 100 -8.14 -5.45 -6.46
N THR A 101 -9.38 -4.99 -6.31
CA THR A 101 -10.41 -5.12 -7.33
C THR A 101 -10.77 -3.79 -7.98
N THR A 102 -11.16 -2.80 -7.17
CA THR A 102 -11.63 -1.48 -7.65
C THR A 102 -10.90 -0.30 -7.01
N GLY A 103 -9.96 -0.54 -6.10
CA GLY A 103 -9.16 0.53 -5.47
C GLY A 103 -8.21 1.19 -6.48
N ALA A 104 -8.27 2.51 -6.59
CA ALA A 104 -7.50 3.29 -7.57
C ALA A 104 -6.41 4.16 -6.94
N CYS A 105 -5.45 4.58 -7.74
CA CYS A 105 -4.39 5.51 -7.33
C CYS A 105 -3.54 5.00 -6.16
N ASN A 106 -3.28 3.70 -6.08
CA ASN A 106 -2.43 3.11 -5.05
C ASN A 106 -1.02 2.85 -5.61
N VAL A 107 -0.02 3.01 -4.76
CA VAL A 107 1.37 2.65 -5.03
C VAL A 107 1.80 1.57 -4.04
N ALA A 108 2.20 0.41 -4.53
CA ALA A 108 2.70 -0.71 -3.74
C ALA A 108 4.04 -1.21 -4.30
N VAL A 109 5.10 -1.01 -3.56
CA VAL A 109 6.46 -1.43 -3.94
C VAL A 109 7.06 -2.30 -2.84
N GLY A 110 7.21 -3.57 -3.11
CA GLY A 110 7.72 -4.56 -2.18
C GLY A 110 6.90 -5.84 -2.19
N LYS A 111 7.50 -6.93 -1.71
CA LYS A 111 6.79 -8.20 -1.55
C LYS A 111 5.63 -8.01 -0.57
N ASP A 112 4.43 -8.47 -0.95
CA ASP A 112 3.19 -8.40 -0.17
C ASP A 112 2.77 -6.97 0.27
N ALA A 113 3.29 -5.91 -0.38
CA ALA A 113 2.85 -4.55 -0.11
C ALA A 113 1.39 -4.37 -0.55
N LEU A 114 0.51 -3.83 0.33
CA LEU A 114 -0.93 -3.65 0.10
C LEU A 114 -1.65 -4.92 -0.39
N CYS A 115 -1.17 -6.11 -0.04
CA CYS A 115 -1.68 -7.36 -0.60
C CYS A 115 -3.19 -7.55 -0.35
N ALA A 116 -3.71 -7.24 0.85
CA ALA A 116 -5.12 -7.41 1.18
C ALA A 116 -6.04 -6.24 0.73
N ASN A 117 -5.50 -5.21 0.06
CA ASN A 117 -6.30 -4.08 -0.39
C ASN A 117 -7.37 -4.54 -1.39
N THR A 118 -8.62 -4.18 -1.17
CA THR A 118 -9.71 -4.53 -2.08
C THR A 118 -10.26 -3.33 -2.83
N THR A 119 -10.69 -2.33 -2.11
CA THR A 119 -11.40 -1.16 -2.68
C THR A 119 -10.80 0.19 -2.26
N ALA A 120 -9.80 0.19 -1.37
CA ALA A 120 -9.22 1.42 -0.86
C ALA A 120 -8.38 2.16 -1.91
N ASN A 121 -8.40 3.49 -1.83
CA ASN A 121 -7.73 4.37 -2.78
C ASN A 121 -6.65 5.22 -2.12
N HIS A 122 -5.74 5.75 -2.94
CA HIS A 122 -4.76 6.76 -2.56
C HIS A 122 -3.81 6.31 -1.42
N ASN A 123 -3.44 5.03 -1.39
CA ASN A 123 -2.45 4.52 -0.46
C ASN A 123 -1.07 4.41 -1.11
N THR A 124 -0.03 4.72 -0.34
CA THR A 124 1.36 4.48 -0.73
C THR A 124 1.98 3.50 0.25
N ALA A 125 2.43 2.35 -0.23
CA ALA A 125 3.10 1.32 0.55
C ALA A 125 4.44 0.96 -0.10
N ILE A 126 5.54 1.27 0.55
CA ILE A 126 6.89 0.98 0.07
C ILE A 126 7.65 0.19 1.14
N GLY A 127 7.91 -1.06 0.87
CA GLY A 127 8.59 -1.98 1.77
C GLY A 127 7.91 -3.35 1.85
N HIS A 128 8.63 -4.35 2.34
CA HIS A 128 8.11 -5.69 2.58
C HIS A 128 6.94 -5.63 3.58
N GLU A 129 5.78 -6.15 3.20
CA GLU A 129 4.54 -6.16 4.00
C GLU A 129 4.07 -4.78 4.51
N ALA A 130 4.46 -3.68 3.85
CA ALA A 130 3.89 -2.37 4.15
C ALA A 130 2.39 -2.36 3.80
N LEU A 131 1.53 -1.90 4.74
CA LEU A 131 0.05 -1.91 4.61
C LEU A 131 -0.53 -3.28 4.19
N ASN A 132 0.13 -4.37 4.54
CA ASN A 132 -0.23 -5.71 4.07
C ASN A 132 -1.71 -6.08 4.31
N LYS A 133 -2.26 -5.79 5.49
CA LYS A 133 -3.64 -6.13 5.88
C LYS A 133 -4.68 -5.05 5.61
N ASN A 134 -4.29 -3.97 4.94
CA ASN A 134 -5.24 -2.89 4.61
C ASN A 134 -6.33 -3.41 3.67
N THR A 135 -7.60 -3.20 4.01
CA THR A 135 -8.73 -3.60 3.16
C THR A 135 -9.42 -2.40 2.53
N THR A 136 -9.89 -1.47 3.36
CA THR A 136 -10.67 -0.30 2.93
C THR A 136 -10.12 1.04 3.45
N GLY A 137 -9.02 1.04 4.21
CA GLY A 137 -8.38 2.26 4.71
C GLY A 137 -7.73 3.07 3.58
N CYS A 138 -8.08 4.35 3.46
CA CYS A 138 -7.63 5.24 2.37
C CYS A 138 -6.62 6.30 2.83
N TYR A 139 -5.88 6.86 1.90
CA TYR A 139 -4.95 7.97 2.13
C TYR A 139 -3.84 7.67 3.14
N ASN A 140 -3.41 6.42 3.26
CA ASN A 140 -2.31 6.05 4.13
C ASN A 140 -0.97 6.07 3.38
N GLN A 141 0.08 6.49 4.07
CA GLN A 141 1.46 6.45 3.57
C GLN A 141 2.30 5.57 4.49
N ALA A 142 2.80 4.47 3.98
CA ALA A 142 3.64 3.52 4.71
C ALA A 142 4.96 3.30 3.97
N VAL A 143 6.05 3.72 4.56
CA VAL A 143 7.40 3.55 4.00
C VAL A 143 8.29 2.84 5.02
N GLY A 144 8.65 1.61 4.73
CA GLY A 144 9.44 0.74 5.60
C GLY A 144 8.82 -0.65 5.73
N SER A 145 9.64 -1.64 6.04
CA SER A 145 9.17 -3.01 6.27
C SER A 145 8.19 -3.05 7.45
N PHE A 146 7.02 -3.67 7.26
CA PHE A 146 5.91 -3.77 8.22
C PHE A 146 5.30 -2.42 8.67
N ALA A 147 5.60 -1.30 8.01
CA ALA A 147 4.94 -0.03 8.31
C ALA A 147 3.43 -0.15 8.06
N LEU A 148 2.59 0.22 9.07
CA LEU A 148 1.12 0.02 9.03
C LEU A 148 0.69 -1.41 8.66
N GLY A 149 1.48 -2.43 8.95
CA GLY A 149 1.27 -3.79 8.48
C GLY A 149 -0.07 -4.41 8.88
N CYS A 150 -0.63 -4.07 10.04
CA CYS A 150 -1.91 -4.57 10.54
C CYS A 150 -3.10 -3.63 10.28
N ASN A 151 -2.90 -2.49 9.61
CA ASN A 151 -4.01 -1.57 9.33
C ASN A 151 -5.10 -2.26 8.51
N THR A 152 -6.34 -2.09 8.89
CA THR A 152 -7.49 -2.65 8.15
C THR A 152 -8.35 -1.57 7.52
N THR A 153 -8.87 -0.64 8.32
CA THR A 153 -9.78 0.42 7.88
C THR A 153 -9.35 1.84 8.32
N GLY A 154 -8.20 1.94 9.03
CA GLY A 154 -7.65 3.24 9.41
C GLY A 154 -7.26 4.07 8.20
N CYS A 155 -7.55 5.38 8.23
CA CYS A 155 -7.29 6.29 7.12
C CYS A 155 -6.38 7.45 7.53
N GLN A 156 -5.73 8.08 6.54
CA GLN A 156 -4.96 9.31 6.72
C GLN A 156 -3.79 9.14 7.72
N ASN A 157 -3.18 7.96 7.76
CA ASN A 157 -2.01 7.71 8.60
C ASN A 157 -0.71 7.85 7.79
N ILE A 158 0.31 8.38 8.43
CA ILE A 158 1.68 8.44 7.91
C ILE A 158 2.57 7.57 8.79
N ALA A 159 3.21 6.56 8.22
CA ALA A 159 4.14 5.68 8.91
C ALA A 159 5.45 5.55 8.10
N ILE A 160 6.51 6.14 8.57
CA ILE A 160 7.83 6.12 7.92
C ILE A 160 8.85 5.52 8.88
N GLY A 161 9.36 4.35 8.54
CA GLY A 161 10.30 3.59 9.35
C GLY A 161 9.86 2.13 9.53
N MET A 162 10.81 1.24 9.79
CA MET A 162 10.54 -0.17 10.03
C MET A 162 9.58 -0.32 11.24
N SER A 163 8.47 -1.00 11.03
CA SER A 163 7.41 -1.23 12.03
C SER A 163 6.82 0.06 12.64
N ALA A 164 6.90 1.19 11.96
CA ALA A 164 6.16 2.38 12.37
C ALA A 164 4.65 2.09 12.27
N LEU A 165 3.90 2.38 13.34
CA LEU A 165 2.44 2.18 13.42
C LEU A 165 1.98 0.74 13.06
N ALA A 166 2.84 -0.27 13.29
CA ALA A 166 2.65 -1.61 12.72
C ALA A 166 1.38 -2.32 13.21
N VAL A 167 0.93 -2.09 14.44
CA VAL A 167 -0.22 -2.78 15.05
C VAL A 167 -1.54 -2.00 14.88
N ASN A 168 -1.51 -0.83 14.25
CA ASN A 168 -2.71 -0.04 14.00
C ASN A 168 -3.75 -0.85 13.21
N THR A 169 -5.01 -0.81 13.63
CA THR A 169 -6.11 -1.47 12.93
C THR A 169 -7.09 -0.48 12.33
N THR A 170 -7.65 0.40 13.15
CA THR A 170 -8.67 1.36 12.75
C THR A 170 -8.34 2.82 13.07
N GLY A 171 -7.21 3.06 13.78
CA GLY A 171 -6.76 4.41 14.15
C GLY A 171 -6.52 5.30 12.92
N ARG A 172 -6.83 6.59 13.03
CA ARG A 172 -6.80 7.56 11.93
C ARG A 172 -5.98 8.80 12.26
N CYS A 173 -5.51 9.47 11.23
CA CYS A 173 -4.81 10.75 11.37
C CYS A 173 -3.57 10.68 12.28
N ASN A 174 -2.87 9.55 12.30
CA ASN A 174 -1.66 9.39 13.07
C ASN A 174 -0.42 9.62 12.19
N THR A 175 0.59 10.27 12.74
CA THR A 175 1.90 10.46 12.12
C THR A 175 2.96 9.75 12.94
N ALA A 176 3.62 8.75 12.37
CA ALA A 176 4.69 7.98 12.99
C ALA A 176 5.94 8.01 12.09
N VAL A 177 6.97 8.71 12.51
CA VAL A 177 8.23 8.81 11.77
C VAL A 177 9.38 8.34 12.66
N GLY A 178 9.95 7.20 12.31
CA GLY A 178 11.01 6.54 13.07
C GLY A 178 10.75 5.04 13.24
N ARG A 179 11.81 4.26 13.41
CA ARG A 179 11.68 2.83 13.69
C ARG A 179 10.84 2.63 14.95
N ILE A 180 9.82 1.77 14.90
CA ILE A 180 8.88 1.44 15.98
C ILE A 180 8.18 2.65 16.64
N ALA A 181 8.10 3.80 15.96
CA ALA A 181 7.25 4.91 16.40
C ALA A 181 5.78 4.48 16.38
N LEU A 182 5.01 4.76 17.46
CA LEU A 182 3.61 4.34 17.62
C LEU A 182 3.36 2.84 17.37
N LEU A 183 4.33 1.98 17.65
CA LEU A 183 4.27 0.56 17.29
C LEU A 183 2.96 -0.10 17.71
N ASN A 184 2.53 0.05 18.96
CA ASN A 184 1.41 -0.66 19.57
C ASN A 184 0.06 0.08 19.46
N ASN A 185 0.00 1.18 18.73
CA ASN A 185 -1.25 1.90 18.50
C ASN A 185 -2.26 0.97 17.79
N THR A 186 -3.45 0.83 18.34
CA THR A 186 -4.48 -0.03 17.74
C THR A 186 -5.61 0.77 17.10
N THR A 187 -6.28 1.60 17.89
CA THR A 187 -7.48 2.33 17.48
C THR A 187 -7.38 3.84 17.72
N ALA A 188 -6.30 4.31 18.38
CA ALA A 188 -6.15 5.71 18.74
C ALA A 188 -5.90 6.61 17.52
N ASN A 189 -6.37 7.85 17.64
CA ASN A 189 -6.35 8.83 16.57
C ASN A 189 -5.52 10.08 16.94
N ASN A 190 -5.12 10.83 15.92
CA ASN A 190 -4.53 12.15 16.05
C ASN A 190 -3.23 12.19 16.88
N ASN A 191 -2.44 11.12 16.87
CA ASN A 191 -1.14 11.10 17.52
C ASN A 191 -0.02 11.48 16.55
N THR A 192 0.97 12.23 17.04
CA THR A 192 2.20 12.54 16.32
C THR A 192 3.39 11.97 17.09
N ALA A 193 4.12 11.06 16.48
CA ALA A 193 5.32 10.44 17.05
C ALA A 193 6.49 10.55 16.06
N VAL A 194 7.50 11.30 16.41
CA VAL A 194 8.70 11.49 15.59
C VAL A 194 9.95 11.14 16.41
N GLY A 195 10.62 10.08 16.02
CA GLY A 195 11.81 9.56 16.69
C GLY A 195 11.76 8.05 16.92
N PHE A 196 12.92 7.42 17.15
CA PHE A 196 12.99 6.02 17.50
C PHE A 196 12.16 5.75 18.75
N SER A 197 11.25 4.77 18.72
CA SER A 197 10.45 4.33 19.89
C SER A 197 9.58 5.43 20.53
N SER A 198 9.33 6.54 19.84
CA SER A 198 8.39 7.56 20.34
C SER A 198 6.97 7.00 20.41
N LEU A 199 6.25 7.22 21.53
CA LEU A 199 4.90 6.70 21.77
C LEU A 199 4.73 5.19 21.52
N CYS A 200 5.80 4.40 21.68
CA CYS A 200 5.79 3.00 21.22
C CYS A 200 4.79 2.10 21.96
N ALA A 201 4.50 2.36 23.24
CA ALA A 201 3.55 1.59 24.05
C ALA A 201 2.10 2.06 23.94
N ASN A 202 1.83 3.18 23.23
CA ASN A 202 0.48 3.73 23.12
C ASN A 202 -0.48 2.74 22.44
N THR A 203 -1.62 2.51 23.04
CA THR A 203 -2.66 1.63 22.50
C THR A 203 -3.90 2.41 22.09
N THR A 204 -4.48 3.19 23.01
CA THR A 204 -5.74 3.92 22.82
C THR A 204 -5.68 5.41 23.17
N GLY A 205 -4.54 5.91 23.68
CA GLY A 205 -4.35 7.34 23.96
C GLY A 205 -4.37 8.19 22.69
N THR A 206 -5.13 9.26 22.69
CA THR A 206 -5.33 10.13 21.50
C THR A 206 -4.70 11.52 21.69
N CYS A 207 -4.50 12.22 20.58
CA CYS A 207 -4.05 13.62 20.59
C CYS A 207 -2.70 13.85 21.32
N ASN A 208 -1.81 12.87 21.28
CA ASN A 208 -0.48 13.01 21.87
C ASN A 208 0.54 13.47 20.83
N VAL A 209 1.47 14.30 21.26
CA VAL A 209 2.63 14.74 20.46
C VAL A 209 3.91 14.28 21.17
N ALA A 210 4.69 13.43 20.51
CA ALA A 210 5.97 12.94 21.01
C ALA A 210 7.07 13.13 19.95
N VAL A 211 7.96 14.04 20.19
CA VAL A 211 9.09 14.35 19.30
C VAL A 211 10.40 14.13 20.04
N GLY A 212 11.15 13.15 19.63
CA GLY A 212 12.41 12.74 20.25
C GLY A 212 12.48 11.24 20.45
N LYS A 213 13.71 10.70 20.52
CA LYS A 213 13.91 9.28 20.85
C LYS A 213 13.32 8.99 22.23
N ASP A 214 12.53 7.92 22.33
CA ASP A 214 11.86 7.46 23.56
C ASP A 214 10.93 8.49 24.24
N ALA A 215 10.51 9.56 23.54
CA ALA A 215 9.50 10.49 24.06
C ALA A 215 8.17 9.76 24.23
N LEU A 216 7.51 9.92 25.40
CA LEU A 216 6.25 9.25 25.78
C LEU A 216 6.25 7.72 25.55
N CYS A 217 7.41 7.07 25.64
CA CYS A 217 7.53 5.66 25.22
C CYS A 217 6.72 4.69 26.12
N ALA A 218 6.43 5.00 27.37
CA ALA A 218 5.61 4.18 28.27
C ALA A 218 4.11 4.57 28.28
N ASN A 219 3.70 5.61 27.51
CA ASN A 219 2.31 6.02 27.46
C ASN A 219 1.44 4.91 26.85
N THR A 220 0.38 4.50 27.53
CA THR A 220 -0.51 3.44 27.07
C THR A 220 -1.87 3.96 26.62
N THR A 221 -2.56 4.67 27.50
CA THR A 221 -3.95 5.12 27.29
C THR A 221 -4.15 6.62 27.50
N ALA A 222 -3.13 7.35 28.00
CA ALA A 222 -3.26 8.77 28.26
C ALA A 222 -3.31 9.60 26.98
N SER A 223 -4.08 10.67 27.03
CA SER A 223 -4.32 11.58 25.92
C SER A 223 -3.83 13.01 26.22
N ASP A 224 -3.76 13.82 25.16
CA ASP A 224 -3.50 15.26 25.23
C ASP A 224 -2.12 15.63 25.85
N ASN A 225 -1.13 14.75 25.71
CA ASN A 225 0.24 15.00 26.19
C ASN A 225 1.12 15.53 25.06
N THR A 226 1.97 16.50 25.39
CA THR A 226 3.03 17.01 24.50
C THR A 226 4.40 16.80 25.14
N ALA A 227 5.26 16.02 24.48
CA ALA A 227 6.62 15.72 24.89
C ALA A 227 7.61 15.98 23.75
N VAL A 228 8.52 16.90 23.95
CA VAL A 228 9.56 17.24 22.97
C VAL A 228 10.93 17.14 23.65
N GLY A 229 11.77 16.24 23.15
CA GLY A 229 13.11 15.99 23.68
C GLY A 229 13.40 14.50 23.90
N PHE A 230 14.67 14.16 24.10
CA PHE A 230 15.09 12.79 24.43
C PHE A 230 14.48 12.34 25.75
N CYS A 231 13.77 11.22 25.74
CA CYS A 231 13.09 10.67 26.94
C CYS A 231 12.09 11.63 27.63
N ALA A 232 11.63 12.68 26.97
CA ALA A 232 10.61 13.58 27.54
C ALA A 232 9.34 12.77 27.87
N LEU A 233 8.81 12.89 29.12
CA LEU A 233 7.68 12.12 29.66
C LEU A 233 7.78 10.59 29.43
N ALA A 234 8.98 10.03 29.37
CA ALA A 234 9.18 8.61 28.99
C ALA A 234 8.49 7.62 29.95
N LYS A 235 8.23 8.01 31.20
CA LYS A 235 7.58 7.16 32.22
C LYS A 235 6.08 7.48 32.41
N ASN A 236 5.54 8.42 31.66
CA ASN A 236 4.09 8.70 31.71
C ASN A 236 3.32 7.49 31.18
N THR A 237 2.35 6.99 31.93
CA THR A 237 1.51 5.86 31.53
C THR A 237 0.07 6.25 31.31
N THR A 238 -0.52 6.96 32.28
CA THR A 238 -1.96 7.27 32.32
C THR A 238 -2.29 8.74 32.60
N ALA A 239 -1.31 9.59 32.94
CA ALA A 239 -1.57 10.99 33.21
C ALA A 239 -1.79 11.77 31.90
N VAL A 240 -2.83 12.59 31.86
CA VAL A 240 -3.29 13.36 30.70
C VAL A 240 -2.92 14.85 30.77
N GLY A 241 -2.86 15.52 29.63
CA GLY A 241 -2.71 16.97 29.56
C GLY A 241 -1.34 17.52 29.99
N ASN A 242 -0.28 16.69 29.93
CA ASN A 242 1.05 17.12 30.33
C ASN A 242 1.84 17.72 29.16
N THR A 243 2.64 18.74 29.47
CA THR A 243 3.62 19.29 28.53
C THR A 243 5.01 19.23 29.11
N ALA A 244 5.97 18.66 28.38
CA ALA A 244 7.38 18.61 28.76
C ALA A 244 8.29 18.90 27.56
N MET A 245 9.32 19.69 27.79
CA MET A 245 10.37 20.01 26.82
C MET A 245 11.74 19.76 27.44
N GLY A 246 12.66 19.08 26.72
CA GLY A 246 14.02 18.78 27.17
C GLY A 246 14.28 17.34 27.55
#